data_a6a8181cccd0034ea6e355ad718ffaa1
#
_entry.id   a6a8181cccd0034ea6e355ad718ffaa1
#
_cell.length_a   1.000
_cell.length_b   1.000
_cell.length_c   1.000
_cell.angle_alpha   90.00
_cell.angle_beta   90.00
_cell.angle_gamma   90.00
#
_symmetry.space_group_name_H-M   'P 1'
#
loop_
_entity.id
_entity.type
_entity.pdbx_description
1 polymer ?
#
loop_
_entity_poly.entity_id
_entity_poly.type
_entity_poly.pdbx_seq_one_letter_code
_entity_poly.pdbx_strand_id
1 'polypeptide(L)'
;MSSQFGHLFRISTWGESHGGEVGVVVDGCPPLLELSEADIQRDLDRRRPGQSEIVTPRDEADQCRILSGVFQGRTLGTPIAVSIVNKDARPESYREMEHAYRPSHADYTYQAKYGMRNWQGGGRSSARETIGRVAASAIAKKVLGALCPGLEVIAYVKSIQNLHAEVHTDSVTFAQVESNIVRCPDQAMAERMIEHIKAVRSEGDSVGGVIECVVRGVPPGLGEPVFDRLEADLGKGMLSLPATKGFEIGSGFSGTILRGSEHNDAFFMEEGKVRTRTNRSGGVQGGISNGEPIVFRVAFKPTATIFHSQQTVSPEGQEVELKARGRHDACVLPRAVPMVEAMAVLVLTDHVLRQRAQNH
;
A
#
# COMPACT_ATOMS: atom_id res chain seq x y z
N MET A 1 19.38 4.27 -3.23
CA MET A 1 18.79 3.83 -4.52
C MET A 1 17.30 3.59 -4.35
N SER A 2 16.49 4.05 -5.26
CA SER A 2 15.05 4.22 -5.09
C SER A 2 14.18 2.95 -5.27
N SER A 3 14.77 1.82 -5.67
CA SER A 3 14.06 0.53 -5.78
C SER A 3 14.28 -0.41 -4.60
N GLN A 4 14.90 0.10 -3.53
CA GLN A 4 15.12 -0.63 -2.28
C GLN A 4 14.39 0.06 -1.14
N PHE A 5 13.89 -0.74 -0.18
CA PHE A 5 13.21 -0.28 1.02
C PHE A 5 13.57 -1.19 2.20
N GLY A 6 13.68 -0.62 3.43
CA GLY A 6 14.08 -1.30 4.65
C GLY A 6 15.59 -1.29 4.90
N HIS A 7 15.99 -1.58 6.15
CA HIS A 7 17.38 -1.62 6.62
C HIS A 7 17.86 -3.05 6.87
N LEU A 8 17.24 -3.78 7.77
CA LEU A 8 17.53 -5.18 8.07
C LEU A 8 16.63 -6.13 7.28
N PHE A 9 15.33 -5.86 7.23
CA PHE A 9 14.43 -6.54 6.30
C PHE A 9 14.32 -5.69 5.03
N ARG A 10 15.14 -5.99 4.06
CA ARG A 10 15.27 -5.20 2.84
C ARG A 10 14.58 -5.84 1.67
N ILE A 11 13.92 -5.01 0.86
CA ILE A 11 13.34 -5.44 -0.39
C ILE A 11 13.92 -4.66 -1.56
N SER A 12 14.10 -5.32 -2.70
CA SER A 12 14.41 -4.70 -3.98
C SER A 12 13.37 -5.13 -5.01
N THR A 13 12.53 -4.20 -5.47
CA THR A 13 11.53 -4.49 -6.50
C THR A 13 12.08 -4.22 -7.90
N TRP A 14 11.67 -5.03 -8.87
CA TRP A 14 12.11 -4.97 -10.26
C TRP A 14 10.97 -5.30 -11.23
N GLY A 15 11.22 -5.08 -12.51
CA GLY A 15 10.26 -5.34 -13.59
C GLY A 15 9.31 -4.19 -13.86
N GLU A 16 8.57 -4.28 -14.96
CA GLU A 16 7.71 -3.24 -15.50
C GLU A 16 6.33 -3.76 -15.87
N SER A 17 5.35 -2.86 -15.95
CA SER A 17 3.94 -3.21 -16.16
C SER A 17 3.68 -4.08 -17.40
N HIS A 18 4.41 -3.82 -18.49
CA HIS A 18 4.28 -4.51 -19.77
C HIS A 18 5.63 -5.13 -20.20
N GLY A 19 6.57 -5.34 -19.27
CA GLY A 19 7.73 -6.21 -19.46
C GLY A 19 7.34 -7.69 -19.31
N GLY A 20 8.31 -8.59 -19.37
CA GLY A 20 8.08 -10.03 -19.23
C GLY A 20 7.57 -10.43 -17.85
N GLU A 21 8.20 -9.88 -16.82
CA GLU A 21 7.93 -10.22 -15.41
C GLU A 21 8.09 -9.01 -14.51
N VAL A 22 7.51 -9.10 -13.31
CA VAL A 22 7.77 -8.23 -12.16
C VAL A 22 8.12 -9.09 -10.96
N GLY A 23 8.87 -8.56 -10.01
CA GLY A 23 9.21 -9.34 -8.84
C GLY A 23 9.89 -8.53 -7.74
N VAL A 24 10.37 -9.28 -6.76
CA VAL A 24 11.07 -8.74 -5.59
C VAL A 24 12.17 -9.69 -5.15
N VAL A 25 13.25 -9.12 -4.66
CA VAL A 25 14.25 -9.81 -3.85
C VAL A 25 14.10 -9.32 -2.42
N VAL A 26 13.92 -10.25 -1.49
CA VAL A 26 13.86 -10.02 -0.04
C VAL A 26 15.17 -10.47 0.57
N ASP A 27 15.85 -9.59 1.29
CA ASP A 27 17.07 -9.88 2.06
C ASP A 27 16.83 -9.61 3.55
N GLY A 28 17.51 -10.36 4.44
CA GLY A 28 17.33 -10.24 5.88
C GLY A 28 16.16 -11.00 6.48
N CYS A 29 15.52 -11.90 5.72
CA CYS A 29 14.53 -12.82 6.27
C CYS A 29 15.25 -13.88 7.13
N PRO A 30 14.86 -14.07 8.42
CA PRO A 30 15.43 -15.12 9.27
C PRO A 30 15.28 -16.52 8.66
N PRO A 31 16.22 -17.46 8.94
CA PRO A 31 16.11 -18.84 8.50
C PRO A 31 15.03 -19.62 9.25
N LEU A 32 14.69 -20.80 8.72
CA LEU A 32 13.83 -21.82 9.29
C LEU A 32 12.34 -21.47 9.41
N LEU A 33 11.90 -20.32 8.88
CA LEU A 33 10.47 -20.01 8.78
C LEU A 33 9.82 -20.86 7.68
N GLU A 34 8.63 -21.40 7.96
CA GLU A 34 7.83 -22.08 6.95
C GLU A 34 7.32 -21.09 5.92
N LEU A 35 7.66 -21.32 4.65
CA LEU A 35 7.27 -20.47 3.53
C LEU A 35 7.00 -21.30 2.29
N SER A 36 5.85 -21.03 1.66
CA SER A 36 5.44 -21.58 0.38
C SER A 36 4.92 -20.49 -0.54
N GLU A 37 4.80 -20.80 -1.82
CA GLU A 37 4.17 -19.90 -2.81
C GLU A 37 2.70 -19.62 -2.45
N ALA A 38 1.99 -20.59 -1.85
CA ALA A 38 0.62 -20.42 -1.40
C ALA A 38 0.47 -19.33 -0.30
N ASP A 39 1.48 -19.17 0.54
CA ASP A 39 1.50 -18.10 1.56
C ASP A 39 1.55 -16.72 0.92
N ILE A 40 2.33 -16.56 -0.15
CA ILE A 40 2.47 -15.31 -0.90
C ILE A 40 1.23 -15.07 -1.77
N GLN A 41 0.73 -16.12 -2.41
CA GLN A 41 -0.38 -16.04 -3.36
C GLN A 41 -1.67 -15.50 -2.72
N ARG A 42 -1.96 -15.88 -1.47
CA ARG A 42 -3.13 -15.36 -0.74
C ARG A 42 -3.16 -13.83 -0.66
N ASP A 43 -2.02 -13.20 -0.41
CA ASP A 43 -1.94 -11.74 -0.37
C ASP A 43 -1.98 -11.13 -1.77
N LEU A 44 -1.37 -11.76 -2.75
CA LEU A 44 -1.42 -11.34 -4.16
C LEU A 44 -2.85 -11.43 -4.73
N ASP A 45 -3.62 -12.44 -4.37
CA ASP A 45 -5.00 -12.60 -4.80
C ASP A 45 -5.89 -11.44 -4.33
N ARG A 46 -5.63 -10.88 -3.16
CA ARG A 46 -6.31 -9.69 -2.65
C ARG A 46 -5.94 -8.40 -3.42
N ARG A 47 -4.73 -8.36 -4.01
CA ARG A 47 -4.21 -7.19 -4.74
C ARG A 47 -4.49 -7.26 -6.25
N ARG A 48 -4.56 -8.44 -6.85
CA ARG A 48 -4.62 -8.64 -8.30
C ARG A 48 -5.72 -7.81 -8.98
N PRO A 49 -5.58 -7.46 -10.27
CA PRO A 49 -6.65 -6.86 -11.05
C PRO A 49 -7.76 -7.88 -11.35
N GLY A 50 -8.91 -7.40 -11.83
CA GLY A 50 -10.02 -8.28 -12.26
C GLY A 50 -10.79 -8.96 -11.13
N GLN A 51 -10.67 -8.49 -9.87
CA GLN A 51 -11.31 -9.12 -8.71
C GLN A 51 -12.83 -8.89 -8.64
N SER A 52 -13.32 -7.80 -9.20
CA SER A 52 -14.70 -7.38 -9.11
C SER A 52 -15.09 -6.41 -10.23
N GLU A 53 -16.38 -6.15 -10.33
CA GLU A 53 -16.93 -5.21 -11.31
C GLU A 53 -16.55 -3.74 -11.09
N ILE A 54 -16.04 -3.35 -9.91
CA ILE A 54 -15.64 -1.97 -9.61
C ILE A 54 -14.15 -1.70 -9.79
N VAL A 55 -13.37 -2.70 -10.20
CA VAL A 55 -11.93 -2.55 -10.49
C VAL A 55 -11.66 -2.73 -11.99
N THR A 56 -10.40 -2.54 -12.39
CA THR A 56 -9.98 -2.69 -13.78
C THR A 56 -10.38 -4.04 -14.38
N PRO A 57 -10.80 -4.09 -15.66
CA PRO A 57 -11.13 -5.32 -16.35
C PRO A 57 -9.91 -6.13 -16.82
N ARG A 58 -8.67 -5.69 -16.51
CA ARG A 58 -7.47 -6.50 -16.73
C ARG A 58 -7.60 -7.77 -15.90
N ASP A 59 -7.29 -8.92 -16.46
CA ASP A 59 -7.32 -10.21 -15.77
C ASP A 59 -5.91 -10.79 -15.68
N GLU A 60 -5.41 -10.90 -14.45
CA GLU A 60 -4.10 -11.47 -14.15
C GLU A 60 -4.24 -12.32 -12.88
N ALA A 61 -3.83 -13.56 -12.95
CA ALA A 61 -3.78 -14.43 -11.76
C ALA A 61 -2.66 -14.07 -10.80
N ASP A 62 -1.71 -13.22 -11.22
CA ASP A 62 -0.53 -12.81 -10.45
C ASP A 62 0.19 -13.98 -9.76
N GLN A 63 0.26 -15.15 -10.46
CA GLN A 63 0.89 -16.35 -9.91
C GLN A 63 2.36 -16.12 -9.63
N CYS A 64 2.73 -16.29 -8.36
CA CYS A 64 4.11 -16.14 -7.91
C CYS A 64 4.90 -17.45 -8.03
N ARG A 65 6.22 -17.29 -8.16
CA ARG A 65 7.20 -18.36 -8.08
C ARG A 65 8.34 -17.92 -7.18
N ILE A 66 8.72 -18.77 -6.23
CA ILE A 66 9.92 -18.60 -5.41
C ILE A 66 11.11 -19.19 -6.19
N LEU A 67 12.11 -18.37 -6.48
CA LEU A 67 13.27 -18.74 -7.28
C LEU A 67 14.50 -19.08 -6.43
N SER A 68 14.59 -18.57 -5.20
CA SER A 68 15.72 -18.79 -4.28
C SER A 68 15.32 -18.58 -2.82
N GLY A 69 16.22 -18.93 -1.90
CA GLY A 69 16.09 -18.61 -0.47
C GLY A 69 15.18 -19.54 0.34
N VAL A 70 14.59 -20.55 -0.31
CA VAL A 70 13.73 -21.55 0.34
C VAL A 70 14.16 -22.97 -0.05
N PHE A 71 14.26 -23.86 0.93
CA PHE A 71 14.56 -25.27 0.74
C PHE A 71 13.69 -26.13 1.65
N GLN A 72 13.06 -27.15 1.11
CA GLN A 72 12.12 -28.03 1.82
C GLN A 72 11.04 -27.25 2.60
N GLY A 73 10.51 -26.18 1.99
CA GLY A 73 9.45 -25.36 2.58
C GLY A 73 9.91 -24.44 3.71
N ARG A 74 11.22 -24.22 3.89
CA ARG A 74 11.78 -23.36 4.95
C ARG A 74 12.74 -22.33 4.37
N THR A 75 12.74 -21.15 4.93
CA THR A 75 13.69 -20.08 4.59
C THR A 75 15.10 -20.44 5.00
N LEU A 76 16.09 -20.02 4.21
CA LEU A 76 17.52 -20.34 4.42
C LEU A 76 18.31 -19.20 5.09
N GLY A 77 17.70 -18.01 5.29
CA GLY A 77 18.45 -16.81 5.70
C GLY A 77 19.25 -16.17 4.56
N THR A 78 19.11 -16.68 3.35
CA THR A 78 19.70 -16.11 2.11
C THR A 78 18.65 -15.34 1.33
N PRO A 79 18.99 -14.50 0.33
CA PRO A 79 18.02 -13.73 -0.41
C PRO A 79 16.92 -14.58 -1.05
N ILE A 80 15.68 -14.18 -0.81
CA ILE A 80 14.49 -14.82 -1.38
C ILE A 80 14.06 -14.01 -2.60
N ALA A 81 14.15 -14.61 -3.79
CA ALA A 81 13.69 -14.01 -5.02
C ALA A 81 12.31 -14.55 -5.38
N VAL A 82 11.37 -13.65 -5.66
CA VAL A 82 10.01 -13.98 -6.09
C VAL A 82 9.74 -13.30 -7.43
N SER A 83 9.21 -14.06 -8.39
CA SER A 83 8.88 -13.62 -9.74
C SER A 83 7.41 -13.86 -10.06
N ILE A 84 6.80 -12.93 -10.80
CA ILE A 84 5.42 -12.99 -11.30
C ILE A 84 5.40 -12.60 -12.78
N VAL A 85 4.95 -13.51 -13.65
CA VAL A 85 4.88 -13.31 -15.11
C VAL A 85 3.73 -12.37 -15.47
N ASN A 86 3.97 -11.45 -16.41
CA ASN A 86 2.93 -10.62 -17.02
C ASN A 86 2.24 -11.39 -18.15
N LYS A 87 1.05 -11.93 -17.92
CA LYS A 87 0.31 -12.73 -18.93
C LYS A 87 -0.62 -11.91 -19.80
N ASP A 88 -1.28 -10.88 -19.26
CA ASP A 88 -2.24 -10.00 -19.97
C ASP A 88 -1.64 -8.61 -20.22
N ALA A 89 -0.41 -8.56 -20.73
CA ALA A 89 0.22 -7.33 -21.21
C ALA A 89 -0.27 -7.02 -22.62
N ARG A 90 -0.87 -5.82 -22.84
CA ARG A 90 -1.36 -5.34 -24.14
C ARG A 90 -0.77 -3.96 -24.45
N PRO A 91 0.48 -3.89 -24.94
CA PRO A 91 1.16 -2.61 -25.23
C PRO A 91 0.38 -1.72 -26.19
N GLU A 92 -0.30 -2.31 -27.18
CA GLU A 92 -1.09 -1.61 -28.19
C GLU A 92 -2.18 -0.69 -27.59
N SER A 93 -2.72 -1.05 -26.43
CA SER A 93 -3.73 -0.25 -25.73
C SER A 93 -3.20 1.08 -25.20
N TYR A 94 -1.91 1.35 -25.31
CA TYR A 94 -1.22 2.54 -24.79
C TYR A 94 -0.50 3.34 -25.89
N ARG A 95 -0.71 3.03 -27.18
CA ARG A 95 -0.01 3.68 -28.30
C ARG A 95 -0.21 5.20 -28.32
N GLU A 96 -1.39 5.70 -27.96
CA GLU A 96 -1.67 7.14 -27.86
C GLU A 96 -0.78 7.84 -26.82
N MET A 97 -0.34 7.13 -25.78
CA MET A 97 0.55 7.65 -24.74
C MET A 97 2.01 7.81 -25.22
N GLU A 98 2.37 7.27 -26.36
CA GLU A 98 3.68 7.50 -26.97
C GLU A 98 3.83 8.98 -27.38
N HIS A 99 2.75 9.56 -27.90
CA HIS A 99 2.73 10.88 -28.51
C HIS A 99 2.13 11.98 -27.62
N ALA A 100 1.69 11.65 -26.40
CA ALA A 100 1.13 12.63 -25.47
C ALA A 100 1.40 12.23 -24.01
N TYR A 101 1.58 13.23 -23.15
CA TYR A 101 1.70 13.00 -21.71
C TYR A 101 0.31 12.96 -21.08
N ARG A 102 0.00 11.92 -20.31
CA ARG A 102 -1.24 11.89 -19.54
C ARG A 102 -1.22 12.95 -18.43
N PRO A 103 -2.23 13.81 -18.33
CA PRO A 103 -2.35 14.77 -17.24
C PRO A 103 -2.29 14.06 -15.88
N SER A 104 -1.54 14.63 -14.93
CA SER A 104 -1.36 14.08 -13.56
C SER A 104 -0.75 12.66 -13.47
N HIS A 105 -0.26 12.10 -14.58
CA HIS A 105 0.51 10.85 -14.60
C HIS A 105 2.02 11.14 -14.57
N ALA A 106 2.83 10.10 -14.34
CA ALA A 106 4.28 10.21 -14.28
C ALA A 106 4.97 10.35 -15.67
N ASP A 107 4.23 10.41 -16.76
CA ASP A 107 4.80 10.38 -18.12
C ASP A 107 5.83 11.49 -18.36
N TYR A 108 5.45 12.74 -18.09
CA TYR A 108 6.35 13.89 -18.24
C TYR A 108 7.54 13.81 -17.27
N THR A 109 7.29 13.52 -16.01
CA THR A 109 8.35 13.52 -14.99
C THR A 109 9.39 12.42 -15.21
N TYR A 110 8.98 11.26 -15.70
CA TYR A 110 9.92 10.19 -16.10
C TYR A 110 10.72 10.60 -17.35
N GLN A 111 10.06 11.18 -18.35
CA GLN A 111 10.75 11.70 -19.53
C GLN A 111 11.78 12.77 -19.16
N ALA A 112 11.40 13.74 -18.34
CA ALA A 112 12.28 14.81 -17.90
C ALA A 112 13.46 14.33 -17.05
N LYS A 113 13.24 13.30 -16.21
CA LYS A 113 14.27 12.78 -15.31
C LYS A 113 15.26 11.84 -15.99
N TYR A 114 14.76 10.94 -16.83
CA TYR A 114 15.56 9.85 -17.40
C TYR A 114 15.88 10.01 -18.89
N GLY A 115 15.32 11.04 -19.55
CA GLY A 115 15.47 11.23 -20.99
C GLY A 115 14.64 10.26 -21.85
N MET A 116 14.10 9.23 -21.24
CA MET A 116 13.26 8.21 -21.87
C MET A 116 12.22 7.71 -20.88
N ARG A 117 11.04 7.37 -21.37
CA ARG A 117 9.97 6.74 -20.57
C ARG A 117 9.45 5.48 -21.27
N ASN A 118 9.03 4.51 -20.49
CA ASN A 118 8.24 3.41 -20.99
C ASN A 118 6.77 3.82 -21.03
N TRP A 119 6.25 4.16 -22.21
CA TRP A 119 4.85 4.57 -22.38
C TRP A 119 3.89 3.39 -22.30
N GLN A 120 4.35 2.16 -22.48
CA GLN A 120 3.57 0.92 -22.41
C GLN A 120 3.11 0.65 -20.97
N GLY A 121 1.91 1.14 -20.63
CA GLY A 121 1.33 0.99 -19.29
C GLY A 121 2.06 1.74 -18.17
N GLY A 122 3.00 2.64 -18.50
CA GLY A 122 3.72 3.49 -17.53
C GLY A 122 4.92 2.82 -16.86
N GLY A 123 5.36 1.65 -17.31
CA GLY A 123 6.58 0.98 -16.81
C GLY A 123 6.58 0.82 -15.27
N ARG A 124 7.64 1.31 -14.63
CA ARG A 124 7.81 1.30 -13.15
C ARG A 124 6.87 2.25 -12.40
N SER A 125 6.28 3.26 -13.05
CA SER A 125 5.31 4.15 -12.42
C SER A 125 3.91 3.53 -12.28
N SER A 126 3.69 2.37 -12.86
CA SER A 126 2.44 1.62 -12.79
C SER A 126 2.22 1.02 -11.40
N ALA A 127 0.94 0.95 -10.97
CA ALA A 127 0.55 0.23 -9.76
C ALA A 127 0.91 -1.27 -9.77
N ARG A 128 1.31 -1.83 -10.92
CA ARG A 128 1.76 -3.22 -11.02
C ARG A 128 3.06 -3.47 -10.24
N GLU A 129 3.89 -2.47 -10.06
CA GLU A 129 5.11 -2.53 -9.24
C GLU A 129 4.81 -2.99 -7.79
N THR A 130 3.65 -2.65 -7.26
CA THR A 130 3.23 -3.02 -5.90
C THR A 130 3.08 -4.53 -5.66
N ILE A 131 3.04 -5.35 -6.71
CA ILE A 131 3.10 -6.82 -6.61
C ILE A 131 4.32 -7.25 -5.79
N GLY A 132 5.50 -6.68 -6.08
CA GLY A 132 6.72 -6.99 -5.35
C GLY A 132 6.62 -6.64 -3.85
N ARG A 133 5.96 -5.53 -3.52
CA ARG A 133 5.76 -5.11 -2.12
C ARG A 133 4.82 -6.06 -1.38
N VAL A 134 3.71 -6.44 -2.01
CA VAL A 134 2.73 -7.37 -1.43
C VAL A 134 3.34 -8.77 -1.27
N ALA A 135 4.08 -9.26 -2.26
CA ALA A 135 4.79 -10.54 -2.16
C ALA A 135 5.82 -10.55 -1.01
N ALA A 136 6.61 -9.47 -0.88
CA ALA A 136 7.57 -9.32 0.22
C ALA A 136 6.87 -9.23 1.59
N SER A 137 5.72 -8.55 1.66
CA SER A 137 4.97 -8.43 2.92
C SER A 137 4.41 -9.77 3.40
N ALA A 138 4.05 -10.68 2.50
CA ALA A 138 3.61 -12.02 2.89
C ALA A 138 4.75 -12.79 3.61
N ILE A 139 6.00 -12.61 3.15
CA ILE A 139 7.18 -13.14 3.84
C ILE A 139 7.39 -12.44 5.18
N ALA A 140 7.28 -11.10 5.20
CA ALA A 140 7.42 -10.29 6.41
C ALA A 140 6.36 -10.64 7.48
N LYS A 141 5.13 -10.96 7.09
CA LYS A 141 4.08 -11.46 8.02
C LYS A 141 4.51 -12.73 8.76
N LYS A 142 5.23 -13.64 8.09
CA LYS A 142 5.79 -14.83 8.76
C LYS A 142 6.81 -14.45 9.83
N VAL A 143 7.65 -13.46 9.54
CA VAL A 143 8.63 -12.93 10.50
C VAL A 143 7.93 -12.27 11.69
N LEU A 144 6.95 -11.39 11.44
CA LEU A 144 6.17 -10.75 12.51
C LEU A 144 5.39 -11.76 13.34
N GLY A 145 4.76 -12.76 12.72
CA GLY A 145 4.04 -13.82 13.44
C GLY A 145 4.93 -14.61 14.39
N ALA A 146 6.20 -14.82 14.03
CA ALA A 146 7.18 -15.49 14.88
C ALA A 146 7.76 -14.60 15.99
N LEU A 147 7.96 -13.30 15.72
CA LEU A 147 8.65 -12.38 16.62
C LEU A 147 7.71 -11.53 17.50
N CYS A 148 6.52 -11.24 17.01
CA CYS A 148 5.50 -10.43 17.68
C CYS A 148 4.13 -11.12 17.57
N PRO A 149 3.92 -12.26 18.24
CA PRO A 149 2.66 -12.98 18.18
C PRO A 149 1.51 -12.09 18.67
N GLY A 150 0.42 -12.07 17.90
CA GLY A 150 -0.74 -11.21 18.20
C GLY A 150 -0.70 -9.82 17.53
N LEU A 151 0.38 -9.48 16.82
CA LEU A 151 0.39 -8.27 15.99
C LEU A 151 -0.54 -8.47 14.78
N GLU A 152 -1.48 -7.56 14.60
CA GLU A 152 -2.46 -7.58 13.53
C GLU A 152 -2.43 -6.25 12.76
N VAL A 153 -2.44 -6.33 11.44
CA VAL A 153 -2.50 -5.15 10.54
C VAL A 153 -3.76 -5.26 9.71
N ILE A 154 -4.65 -4.28 9.84
CA ILE A 154 -5.92 -4.22 9.11
C ILE A 154 -6.03 -2.85 8.46
N ALA A 155 -6.21 -2.81 7.13
CA ALA A 155 -6.55 -1.60 6.42
C ALA A 155 -7.92 -1.75 5.74
N TYR A 156 -8.61 -0.63 5.57
CA TYR A 156 -9.93 -0.59 4.95
C TYR A 156 -10.22 0.75 4.30
N VAL A 157 -11.18 0.76 3.39
CA VAL A 157 -11.65 2.00 2.76
C VAL A 157 -12.47 2.78 3.77
N LYS A 158 -11.95 3.93 4.18
CA LYS A 158 -12.58 4.87 5.12
C LYS A 158 -13.50 5.84 4.40
N SER A 159 -13.11 6.30 3.22
CA SER A 159 -13.97 7.15 2.40
C SER A 159 -13.71 7.00 0.91
N ILE A 160 -14.72 7.26 0.11
CA ILE A 160 -14.64 7.47 -1.33
C ILE A 160 -15.30 8.80 -1.63
N GLN A 161 -14.52 9.75 -2.16
CA GLN A 161 -14.93 11.13 -2.36
C GLN A 161 -15.53 11.71 -1.06
N ASN A 162 -16.81 12.06 -1.05
CA ASN A 162 -17.54 12.60 0.11
C ASN A 162 -18.39 11.55 0.88
N LEU A 163 -18.26 10.28 0.54
CA LEU A 163 -18.88 9.18 1.26
C LEU A 163 -17.92 8.69 2.35
N HIS A 164 -18.29 8.83 3.61
CA HIS A 164 -17.46 8.50 4.76
C HIS A 164 -18.09 7.37 5.59
N ALA A 165 -17.31 6.34 5.88
CA ALA A 165 -17.73 5.22 6.72
C ALA A 165 -17.49 5.51 8.20
N GLU A 166 -18.43 5.06 9.05
CA GLU A 166 -18.27 5.03 10.50
C GLU A 166 -17.68 3.70 10.93
N VAL A 167 -16.41 3.69 11.36
CA VAL A 167 -15.70 2.47 11.73
C VAL A 167 -15.02 2.66 13.09
N HIS A 168 -15.24 1.71 13.98
CA HIS A 168 -14.58 1.65 15.28
C HIS A 168 -13.24 0.93 15.13
N THR A 169 -12.13 1.67 15.28
CA THR A 169 -10.76 1.17 15.11
C THR A 169 -10.41 0.04 16.07
N ASP A 170 -11.02 0.01 17.26
CA ASP A 170 -10.73 -0.99 18.29
C ASP A 170 -11.32 -2.38 17.98
N SER A 171 -12.38 -2.45 17.18
CA SER A 171 -13.16 -3.68 16.95
C SER A 171 -13.24 -4.12 15.49
N VAL A 172 -12.74 -3.34 14.54
CA VAL A 172 -12.74 -3.73 13.13
C VAL A 172 -11.96 -5.02 12.92
N THR A 173 -12.51 -5.92 12.11
CA THR A 173 -11.91 -7.23 11.82
C THR A 173 -11.61 -7.39 10.33
N PHE A 174 -10.64 -8.24 10.02
CA PHE A 174 -10.33 -8.64 8.65
C PHE A 174 -11.56 -9.20 7.91
N ALA A 175 -12.38 -10.01 8.60
CA ALA A 175 -13.59 -10.58 8.02
C ALA A 175 -14.60 -9.50 7.60
N GLN A 176 -14.76 -8.43 8.39
CA GLN A 176 -15.62 -7.30 8.02
C GLN A 176 -15.08 -6.55 6.81
N VAL A 177 -13.77 -6.37 6.71
CA VAL A 177 -13.14 -5.71 5.55
C VAL A 177 -13.36 -6.52 4.27
N GLU A 178 -13.13 -7.83 4.30
CA GLU A 178 -13.27 -8.69 3.12
C GLU A 178 -14.72 -9.13 2.84
N SER A 179 -15.71 -8.66 3.62
CA SER A 179 -17.14 -9.01 3.43
C SER A 179 -17.76 -8.41 2.17
N ASN A 180 -17.11 -7.41 1.55
CA ASN A 180 -17.59 -6.75 0.35
C ASN A 180 -16.45 -6.31 -0.58
N ILE A 181 -16.80 -6.07 -1.85
CA ILE A 181 -15.83 -5.79 -2.92
C ILE A 181 -15.14 -4.42 -2.81
N VAL A 182 -15.67 -3.48 -2.03
CA VAL A 182 -15.05 -2.17 -1.80
C VAL A 182 -14.12 -2.17 -0.59
N ARG A 183 -14.16 -3.23 0.25
CA ARG A 183 -13.36 -3.36 1.48
C ARG A 183 -13.63 -2.26 2.50
N CYS A 184 -14.91 -1.94 2.70
CA CYS A 184 -15.38 -1.03 3.72
C CYS A 184 -16.14 -1.82 4.80
N PRO A 185 -15.74 -1.76 6.10
CA PRO A 185 -16.41 -2.50 7.17
C PRO A 185 -17.83 -2.05 7.49
N ASP A 186 -18.19 -0.80 7.17
CA ASP A 186 -19.53 -0.26 7.27
C ASP A 186 -20.34 -0.73 6.05
N GLN A 187 -21.21 -1.73 6.25
CA GLN A 187 -21.95 -2.38 5.17
C GLN A 187 -22.87 -1.41 4.42
N ALA A 188 -23.58 -0.53 5.14
CA ALA A 188 -24.50 0.42 4.50
C ALA A 188 -23.73 1.45 3.66
N MET A 189 -22.59 1.90 4.14
CA MET A 189 -21.73 2.81 3.41
C MET A 189 -21.02 2.09 2.24
N ALA A 190 -20.65 0.81 2.41
CA ALA A 190 -20.04 0.00 1.34
C ALA A 190 -20.95 -0.10 0.12
N GLU A 191 -22.22 -0.33 0.29
CA GLU A 191 -23.21 -0.39 -0.80
C GLU A 191 -23.26 0.95 -1.57
N ARG A 192 -23.34 2.06 -0.84
CA ARG A 192 -23.33 3.41 -1.43
C ARG A 192 -22.03 3.71 -2.18
N MET A 193 -20.88 3.31 -1.64
CA MET A 193 -19.58 3.47 -2.27
C MET A 193 -19.49 2.66 -3.55
N ILE A 194 -20.00 1.42 -3.57
CA ILE A 194 -20.00 0.55 -4.74
C ILE A 194 -20.85 1.17 -5.86
N GLU A 195 -22.05 1.62 -5.54
CA GLU A 195 -22.95 2.29 -6.50
C GLU A 195 -22.31 3.57 -7.06
N HIS A 196 -21.69 4.35 -6.20
CA HIS A 196 -21.00 5.58 -6.61
C HIS A 196 -19.85 5.31 -7.56
N ILE A 197 -18.99 4.30 -7.27
CA ILE A 197 -17.90 3.91 -8.17
C ILE A 197 -18.46 3.45 -9.53
N LYS A 198 -19.56 2.67 -9.55
CA LYS A 198 -20.20 2.25 -10.79
C LYS A 198 -20.73 3.42 -11.61
N ALA A 199 -21.34 4.40 -10.97
CA ALA A 199 -21.83 5.61 -11.62
C ALA A 199 -20.67 6.39 -12.26
N VAL A 200 -19.64 6.71 -11.50
CA VAL A 200 -18.44 7.42 -11.99
C VAL A 200 -17.77 6.67 -13.13
N ARG A 201 -17.67 5.34 -13.03
CA ARG A 201 -17.13 4.49 -14.09
C ARG A 201 -17.95 4.59 -15.37
N SER A 202 -19.30 4.62 -15.27
CA SER A 202 -20.19 4.74 -16.44
C SER A 202 -20.06 6.10 -17.14
N GLU A 203 -19.70 7.13 -16.39
CA GLU A 203 -19.38 8.47 -16.89
C GLU A 203 -17.99 8.54 -17.55
N GLY A 204 -17.15 7.52 -17.39
CA GLY A 204 -15.79 7.49 -17.93
C GLY A 204 -14.78 8.27 -17.07
N ASP A 205 -15.09 8.52 -15.80
CA ASP A 205 -14.27 9.28 -14.85
C ASP A 205 -13.71 8.39 -13.73
N SER A 206 -13.05 8.99 -12.74
CA SER A 206 -12.42 8.32 -11.61
C SER A 206 -12.60 9.09 -10.31
N VAL A 207 -12.58 8.37 -9.19
CA VAL A 207 -12.64 8.93 -7.83
C VAL A 207 -11.48 8.45 -6.97
N GLY A 208 -11.08 9.30 -6.04
CA GLY A 208 -10.16 9.01 -4.97
C GLY A 208 -10.87 8.80 -3.64
N GLY A 209 -10.09 8.73 -2.56
CA GLY A 209 -10.61 8.59 -1.21
C GLY A 209 -9.49 8.33 -0.20
N VAL A 210 -9.87 7.79 0.95
CA VAL A 210 -8.97 7.57 2.08
C VAL A 210 -9.04 6.10 2.51
N ILE A 211 -7.87 5.51 2.73
CA ILE A 211 -7.70 4.23 3.41
C ILE A 211 -7.24 4.52 4.83
N GLU A 212 -7.90 3.92 5.82
CA GLU A 212 -7.45 3.90 7.21
C GLU A 212 -6.83 2.54 7.53
N CYS A 213 -5.73 2.57 8.28
CA CYS A 213 -5.04 1.36 8.72
C CYS A 213 -4.90 1.38 10.24
N VAL A 214 -5.18 0.25 10.84
CA VAL A 214 -5.04 -0.01 12.28
C VAL A 214 -4.07 -1.16 12.48
N VAL A 215 -3.07 -0.94 13.34
CA VAL A 215 -2.15 -2.01 13.77
C VAL A 215 -2.32 -2.23 15.26
N ARG A 216 -2.68 -3.44 15.65
CA ARG A 216 -2.85 -3.84 17.04
C ARG A 216 -1.73 -4.78 17.48
N GLY A 217 -1.51 -4.88 18.79
CA GLY A 217 -0.50 -5.78 19.34
C GLY A 217 0.93 -5.35 19.08
N VAL A 218 1.16 -4.08 18.75
CA VAL A 218 2.50 -3.53 18.58
C VAL A 218 3.16 -3.37 19.96
N PRO A 219 4.35 -3.96 20.19
CA PRO A 219 5.06 -3.71 21.44
C PRO A 219 5.52 -2.25 21.52
N PRO A 220 5.64 -1.66 22.72
CA PRO A 220 6.30 -0.37 22.87
C PRO A 220 7.78 -0.51 22.52
N GLY A 221 8.38 0.58 21.98
CA GLY A 221 9.81 0.63 21.72
C GLY A 221 10.23 0.52 20.25
N LEU A 222 9.32 0.37 19.29
CA LEU A 222 9.66 0.36 17.85
C LEU A 222 9.78 1.79 17.32
N GLY A 223 10.89 2.06 16.66
CA GLY A 223 11.21 3.36 16.07
C GLY A 223 12.64 3.80 16.42
N GLU A 224 13.29 4.50 15.49
CA GLU A 224 14.69 4.92 15.57
C GLU A 224 14.82 6.45 15.42
N PRO A 225 14.49 7.25 16.44
CA PRO A 225 14.75 8.68 16.37
C PRO A 225 16.27 8.95 16.15
N VAL A 226 16.62 10.04 15.51
CA VAL A 226 15.79 11.20 15.18
C VAL A 226 15.08 11.07 13.81
N PHE A 227 15.70 10.48 12.78
CA PHE A 227 15.20 10.53 11.41
C PHE A 227 14.35 9.31 11.03
N ASP A 228 14.66 8.13 11.56
CA ASP A 228 13.91 6.91 11.30
C ASP A 228 12.83 6.69 12.37
N ARG A 229 12.07 7.75 12.68
CA ARG A 229 10.87 7.66 13.51
C ARG A 229 9.89 6.70 12.86
N LEU A 230 9.18 5.92 13.67
CA LEU A 230 8.23 4.94 13.15
C LEU A 230 7.16 5.57 12.22
N GLU A 231 6.60 6.71 12.61
CA GLU A 231 5.64 7.46 11.77
C GLU A 231 6.29 8.04 10.51
N ALA A 232 7.57 8.38 10.54
CA ALA A 232 8.29 8.87 9.37
C ALA A 232 8.50 7.76 8.33
N ASP A 233 8.90 6.56 8.77
CA ASP A 233 9.06 5.41 7.88
C ASP A 233 7.71 4.89 7.37
N LEU A 234 6.65 4.89 8.20
CA LEU A 234 5.29 4.63 7.76
C LEU A 234 4.86 5.63 6.68
N GLY A 235 5.05 6.95 6.93
CA GLY A 235 4.75 8.00 5.96
C GLY A 235 5.53 7.83 4.65
N LYS A 236 6.83 7.55 4.72
CA LYS A 236 7.67 7.24 3.55
C LYS A 236 7.16 6.03 2.78
N GLY A 237 6.81 4.95 3.49
CA GLY A 237 6.24 3.75 2.90
C GLY A 237 4.95 4.05 2.16
N MET A 238 4.00 4.74 2.81
CA MET A 238 2.68 5.07 2.24
C MET A 238 2.76 6.06 1.09
N LEU A 239 3.55 7.14 1.22
CA LEU A 239 3.71 8.14 0.16
C LEU A 239 4.50 7.61 -1.05
N SER A 240 5.18 6.47 -0.93
CA SER A 240 5.82 5.77 -2.03
C SER A 240 4.85 4.93 -2.88
N LEU A 241 3.61 4.71 -2.43
CA LEU A 241 2.58 4.01 -3.18
C LEU A 241 2.07 4.88 -4.34
N PRO A 242 1.70 4.29 -5.49
CA PRO A 242 1.09 5.04 -6.58
C PRO A 242 -0.22 5.71 -6.15
N ALA A 243 -0.47 6.90 -6.68
CA ALA A 243 -1.66 7.74 -6.45
C ALA A 243 -1.79 8.34 -5.03
N THR A 244 -0.89 8.07 -4.09
CA THR A 244 -0.94 8.68 -2.76
C THR A 244 -0.58 10.17 -2.79
N LYS A 245 -1.27 10.96 -1.95
CA LYS A 245 -1.08 12.41 -1.83
C LYS A 245 -1.10 12.93 -0.40
N GLY A 246 -1.45 12.09 0.58
CA GLY A 246 -1.47 12.49 1.97
C GLY A 246 -1.28 11.30 2.89
N PHE A 247 -0.69 11.58 4.05
CA PHE A 247 -0.53 10.67 5.16
C PHE A 247 -0.78 11.43 6.45
N GLU A 248 -1.54 10.87 7.36
CA GLU A 248 -1.70 11.37 8.71
C GLU A 248 -1.79 10.23 9.71
N ILE A 249 -1.31 10.47 10.94
CA ILE A 249 -1.32 9.50 12.03
C ILE A 249 -2.08 10.06 13.23
N GLY A 250 -2.79 9.20 13.96
CA GLY A 250 -3.60 9.58 15.11
C GLY A 250 -4.63 10.66 14.77
N SER A 251 -4.65 11.74 15.52
CA SER A 251 -5.53 12.88 15.25
C SER A 251 -5.19 13.64 13.96
N GLY A 252 -3.97 13.48 13.44
CA GLY A 252 -3.55 14.10 12.18
C GLY A 252 -3.83 15.60 12.14
N PHE A 253 -4.35 16.08 11.00
CA PHE A 253 -4.68 17.50 10.84
C PHE A 253 -5.78 17.98 11.80
N SER A 254 -6.73 17.12 12.19
CA SER A 254 -7.78 17.51 13.13
C SER A 254 -7.27 17.80 14.54
N GLY A 255 -6.09 17.28 14.91
CA GLY A 255 -5.44 17.58 16.18
C GLY A 255 -4.94 19.03 16.30
N THR A 256 -4.72 19.72 15.19
CA THR A 256 -4.17 21.08 15.17
C THR A 256 -5.10 22.15 15.75
N ILE A 257 -6.39 21.87 15.82
CA ILE A 257 -7.39 22.77 16.40
C ILE A 257 -7.59 22.55 17.90
N LEU A 258 -7.00 21.51 18.47
CA LEU A 258 -7.09 21.18 19.89
C LEU A 258 -6.03 21.92 20.72
N ARG A 259 -6.37 22.22 21.97
CA ARG A 259 -5.38 22.68 22.94
C ARG A 259 -4.56 21.49 23.44
N GLY A 260 -3.33 21.71 23.93
CA GLY A 260 -2.49 20.66 24.49
C GLY A 260 -3.17 19.85 25.58
N SER A 261 -3.93 20.50 26.48
CA SER A 261 -4.72 19.83 27.53
C SER A 261 -5.83 18.93 26.99
N GLU A 262 -6.33 19.20 25.79
CA GLU A 262 -7.35 18.39 25.12
C GLU A 262 -6.71 17.28 24.28
N HIS A 263 -5.52 17.54 23.73
CA HIS A 263 -4.83 16.62 22.84
C HIS A 263 -4.02 15.55 23.59
N ASN A 264 -3.49 15.86 24.77
CA ASN A 264 -2.58 14.98 25.50
C ASN A 264 -3.25 13.65 25.87
N ASP A 265 -2.58 12.54 25.50
CA ASP A 265 -2.97 11.18 25.86
C ASP A 265 -2.47 10.88 27.29
N ALA A 266 -3.33 11.03 28.30
CA ALA A 266 -2.97 10.82 29.69
C ALA A 266 -2.64 9.35 29.97
N PHE A 267 -1.49 9.10 30.60
CA PHE A 267 -1.05 7.76 30.98
C PHE A 267 -1.83 7.22 32.18
N PHE A 268 -2.01 5.90 32.20
CA PHE A 268 -2.50 5.16 33.38
C PHE A 268 -1.92 3.74 33.39
N MET A 269 -2.06 3.05 34.52
CA MET A 269 -1.62 1.66 34.65
C MET A 269 -2.81 0.71 34.48
N GLU A 270 -2.66 -0.29 33.61
CA GLU A 270 -3.61 -1.37 33.43
C GLU A 270 -2.86 -2.70 33.33
N GLU A 271 -3.16 -3.64 34.23
CA GLU A 271 -2.55 -4.97 34.29
C GLU A 271 -1.00 -4.95 34.24
N GLY A 272 -0.39 -3.97 34.93
CA GLY A 272 1.07 -3.82 34.99
C GLY A 272 1.71 -3.20 33.74
N LYS A 273 0.90 -2.71 32.80
CA LYS A 273 1.34 -2.01 31.57
C LYS A 273 0.94 -0.54 31.62
N VAL A 274 1.79 0.30 31.05
CA VAL A 274 1.45 1.71 30.80
C VAL A 274 0.53 1.76 29.58
N ARG A 275 -0.62 2.43 29.73
CA ARG A 275 -1.61 2.65 28.69
C ARG A 275 -1.94 4.14 28.59
N THR A 276 -2.66 4.53 27.54
CA THR A 276 -3.16 5.90 27.38
C THR A 276 -4.70 5.92 27.35
N ARG A 277 -5.31 6.97 27.97
CA ARG A 277 -6.77 7.11 28.05
C ARG A 277 -7.42 7.48 26.72
N THR A 278 -6.65 8.11 25.84
CA THR A 278 -7.00 8.45 24.46
C THR A 278 -5.83 8.05 23.57
N ASN A 279 -6.04 7.98 22.27
CA ASN A 279 -4.98 7.61 21.32
C ASN A 279 -4.87 8.65 20.20
N ARG A 280 -4.78 9.92 20.57
CA ARG A 280 -4.63 11.03 19.61
C ARG A 280 -3.26 11.05 18.95
N SER A 281 -2.25 10.54 19.64
CA SER A 281 -0.92 10.30 19.08
C SER A 281 -0.86 9.16 18.06
N GLY A 282 -1.92 8.34 17.98
CA GLY A 282 -1.99 7.24 17.03
C GLY A 282 -0.97 6.13 17.28
N GLY A 283 -0.68 5.81 18.55
CA GLY A 283 0.21 4.71 18.95
C GLY A 283 1.71 5.04 18.87
N VAL A 284 2.09 6.26 18.51
CA VAL A 284 3.49 6.68 18.37
C VAL A 284 3.75 8.00 19.10
N GLN A 285 4.74 8.02 19.96
CA GLN A 285 5.16 9.21 20.72
C GLN A 285 6.68 9.36 20.65
N GLY A 286 7.13 10.56 20.29
CA GLY A 286 8.57 10.81 20.10
C GLY A 286 9.25 10.02 19.00
N GLY A 287 8.48 9.42 18.09
CA GLY A 287 8.98 8.57 17.01
C GLY A 287 9.00 7.08 17.35
N ILE A 288 8.48 6.70 18.50
CA ILE A 288 8.57 5.34 19.06
C ILE A 288 7.16 4.86 19.42
N SER A 289 6.85 3.58 19.13
CA SER A 289 5.59 2.97 19.51
C SER A 289 5.41 2.93 21.03
N ASN A 290 4.21 3.24 21.50
CA ASN A 290 3.89 3.30 22.94
C ASN A 290 3.07 2.10 23.46
N GLY A 291 2.76 1.12 22.58
CA GLY A 291 1.97 -0.06 22.93
C GLY A 291 0.47 0.07 22.64
N GLU A 292 -0.01 1.27 22.32
CA GLU A 292 -1.38 1.48 21.84
C GLU A 292 -1.50 1.13 20.33
N PRO A 293 -2.72 0.90 19.81
CA PRO A 293 -2.92 0.68 18.39
C PRO A 293 -2.33 1.81 17.55
N ILE A 294 -1.56 1.47 16.52
CA ILE A 294 -1.12 2.47 15.54
C ILE A 294 -2.27 2.69 14.57
N VAL A 295 -2.72 3.95 14.46
CA VAL A 295 -3.83 4.34 13.57
C VAL A 295 -3.35 5.44 12.64
N PHE A 296 -3.44 5.21 11.33
CA PHE A 296 -3.07 6.20 10.32
C PHE A 296 -4.00 6.14 9.09
N ARG A 297 -3.98 7.20 8.31
CA ARG A 297 -4.79 7.36 7.10
C ARG A 297 -3.92 7.75 5.92
N VAL A 298 -4.30 7.24 4.74
CA VAL A 298 -3.59 7.49 3.48
C VAL A 298 -4.59 7.98 2.44
N ALA A 299 -4.34 9.18 1.91
CA ALA A 299 -5.18 9.78 0.89
C ALA A 299 -4.70 9.39 -0.52
N PHE A 300 -5.61 8.88 -1.33
CA PHE A 300 -5.40 8.51 -2.72
C PHE A 300 -6.15 9.47 -3.63
N LYS A 301 -5.42 10.10 -4.57
CA LYS A 301 -6.07 10.91 -5.60
C LYS A 301 -6.83 10.03 -6.60
N PRO A 302 -7.79 10.58 -7.36
CA PRO A 302 -8.39 9.91 -8.51
C PRO A 302 -7.31 9.40 -9.48
N THR A 303 -7.57 8.29 -10.16
CA THR A 303 -6.65 7.77 -11.18
C THR A 303 -6.55 8.75 -12.35
N ALA A 304 -5.33 8.97 -12.84
CA ALA A 304 -5.07 10.02 -13.83
C ALA A 304 -5.60 9.69 -15.24
N THR A 305 -5.77 8.41 -15.54
CA THR A 305 -6.25 7.97 -16.85
C THR A 305 -7.77 7.82 -16.81
N ILE A 306 -8.47 8.69 -17.55
CA ILE A 306 -9.93 8.74 -17.69
C ILE A 306 -10.31 8.71 -19.16
N PHE A 307 -11.58 8.43 -19.47
CA PHE A 307 -12.07 8.35 -20.86
C PHE A 307 -12.54 9.68 -21.41
N HIS A 308 -12.48 10.75 -20.61
CA HIS A 308 -12.72 12.11 -21.09
C HIS A 308 -11.54 12.62 -21.89
N SER A 309 -11.84 13.45 -22.90
CA SER A 309 -10.81 14.19 -23.63
C SER A 309 -10.15 15.24 -22.73
N GLN A 310 -8.83 15.27 -22.72
CA GLN A 310 -8.04 16.18 -21.89
C GLN A 310 -7.00 16.93 -22.72
N GLN A 311 -6.84 18.24 -22.46
CA GLN A 311 -5.76 19.02 -23.03
C GLN A 311 -4.44 18.63 -22.39
N THR A 312 -3.41 18.46 -23.21
CA THR A 312 -2.06 18.08 -22.77
C THR A 312 -1.01 18.51 -23.79
N VAL A 313 0.23 18.04 -23.63
CA VAL A 313 1.33 18.34 -24.56
C VAL A 313 2.00 17.05 -25.06
N SER A 314 2.49 17.10 -26.28
CA SER A 314 3.33 16.05 -26.86
C SER A 314 4.76 16.12 -26.34
N PRO A 315 5.59 15.08 -26.53
CA PRO A 315 7.02 15.11 -26.24
C PRO A 315 7.78 16.22 -26.99
N GLU A 316 7.27 16.65 -28.14
CA GLU A 316 7.83 17.73 -28.97
C GLU A 316 7.39 19.13 -28.51
N GLY A 317 6.59 19.23 -27.43
CA GLY A 317 6.15 20.50 -26.85
C GLY A 317 4.94 21.13 -27.55
N GLN A 318 4.17 20.36 -28.31
CA GLN A 318 2.95 20.85 -28.97
C GLN A 318 1.72 20.59 -28.07
N GLU A 319 0.82 21.55 -27.98
CA GLU A 319 -0.49 21.36 -27.33
C GLU A 319 -1.33 20.38 -28.17
N VAL A 320 -1.83 19.35 -27.51
CA VAL A 320 -2.60 18.27 -28.12
C VAL A 320 -3.78 17.87 -27.25
N GLU A 321 -4.76 17.25 -27.85
CA GLU A 321 -5.88 16.64 -27.14
C GLU A 321 -5.63 15.13 -27.02
N LEU A 322 -5.74 14.62 -25.78
CA LEU A 322 -5.60 13.21 -25.49
C LEU A 322 -6.93 12.63 -24.99
N LYS A 323 -7.47 11.67 -25.71
CA LYS A 323 -8.54 10.79 -25.23
C LYS A 323 -7.94 9.44 -24.91
N ALA A 324 -7.58 9.25 -23.66
CA ALA A 324 -6.91 8.03 -23.24
C ALA A 324 -7.84 6.82 -23.37
N ARG A 325 -7.32 5.74 -23.98
CA ARG A 325 -7.93 4.42 -24.00
C ARG A 325 -7.13 3.52 -23.06
N GLY A 326 -7.74 2.46 -22.57
CA GLY A 326 -7.04 1.50 -21.73
C GLY A 326 -7.93 0.91 -20.64
N ARG A 327 -7.33 0.06 -19.81
CA ARG A 327 -8.03 -0.67 -18.74
C ARG A 327 -7.56 -0.12 -17.39
N HIS A 328 -8.31 0.85 -16.87
CA HIS A 328 -7.96 1.57 -15.63
C HIS A 328 -9.01 1.32 -14.56
N ASP A 329 -8.59 1.46 -13.29
CA ASP A 329 -9.50 1.47 -12.17
C ASP A 329 -10.23 2.83 -12.12
N ALA A 330 -11.56 2.84 -12.06
CA ALA A 330 -12.31 4.06 -11.74
C ALA A 330 -12.06 4.49 -10.27
N CYS A 331 -11.78 3.53 -9.41
CA CYS A 331 -11.33 3.76 -8.04
C CYS A 331 -10.26 2.72 -7.68
N VAL A 332 -9.06 3.18 -7.28
CA VAL A 332 -7.94 2.28 -6.93
C VAL A 332 -8.05 1.74 -5.50
N LEU A 333 -8.85 2.35 -4.63
CA LEU A 333 -8.84 2.10 -3.20
C LEU A 333 -9.07 0.62 -2.82
N PRO A 334 -10.03 -0.11 -3.41
CA PRO A 334 -10.25 -1.51 -3.06
C PRO A 334 -9.01 -2.40 -3.25
N ARG A 335 -8.21 -2.09 -4.27
CA ARG A 335 -6.94 -2.78 -4.55
C ARG A 335 -5.77 -2.22 -3.75
N ALA A 336 -5.86 -0.98 -3.29
CA ALA A 336 -4.82 -0.34 -2.51
C ALA A 336 -4.84 -0.76 -1.03
N VAL A 337 -5.95 -1.26 -0.51
CA VAL A 337 -6.04 -1.80 0.87
C VAL A 337 -4.91 -2.78 1.17
N PRO A 338 -4.71 -3.89 0.45
CA PRO A 338 -3.59 -4.80 0.71
C PRO A 338 -2.21 -4.19 0.44
N MET A 339 -2.11 -3.11 -0.34
CA MET A 339 -0.84 -2.40 -0.55
C MET A 339 -0.47 -1.55 0.68
N VAL A 340 -1.45 -0.93 1.33
CA VAL A 340 -1.27 -0.18 2.57
C VAL A 340 -0.88 -1.13 3.71
N GLU A 341 -1.60 -2.26 3.85
CA GLU A 341 -1.22 -3.32 4.81
C GLU A 341 0.22 -3.80 4.56
N ALA A 342 0.58 -4.05 3.29
CA ALA A 342 1.90 -4.52 2.92
C ALA A 342 3.00 -3.55 3.35
N MET A 343 2.84 -2.26 3.12
CA MET A 343 3.84 -1.27 3.53
C MET A 343 3.93 -1.15 5.06
N ALA A 344 2.81 -1.21 5.79
CA ALA A 344 2.82 -1.23 7.26
C ALA A 344 3.59 -2.45 7.79
N VAL A 345 3.31 -3.64 7.25
CA VAL A 345 3.99 -4.89 7.61
C VAL A 345 5.49 -4.81 7.35
N LEU A 346 5.90 -4.28 6.19
CA LEU A 346 7.33 -4.14 5.84
C LEU A 346 8.06 -3.19 6.80
N VAL A 347 7.47 -2.04 7.11
CA VAL A 347 8.05 -1.08 8.06
C VAL A 347 8.17 -1.70 9.45
N LEU A 348 7.10 -2.31 9.95
CA LEU A 348 7.10 -2.91 11.29
C LEU A 348 8.08 -4.08 11.40
N THR A 349 8.20 -4.91 10.36
CA THR A 349 9.15 -6.02 10.35
C THR A 349 10.59 -5.52 10.44
N ASP A 350 10.92 -4.47 9.69
CA ASP A 350 12.26 -3.87 9.74
C ASP A 350 12.56 -3.29 11.13
N HIS A 351 11.63 -2.53 11.71
CA HIS A 351 11.80 -1.98 13.07
C HIS A 351 11.87 -3.04 14.16
N VAL A 352 11.10 -4.14 14.06
CA VAL A 352 11.18 -5.27 15.00
C VAL A 352 12.56 -5.93 14.94
N LEU A 353 13.12 -6.14 13.75
CA LEU A 353 14.45 -6.70 13.60
C LEU A 353 15.53 -5.75 14.11
N ARG A 354 15.41 -4.45 13.85
CA ARG A 354 16.32 -3.40 14.35
C ARG A 354 16.31 -3.36 15.88
N GLN A 355 15.12 -3.35 16.49
CA GLN A 355 14.95 -3.38 17.95
C GLN A 355 15.62 -4.62 18.57
N ARG A 356 15.44 -5.80 17.96
CA ARG A 356 16.08 -7.03 18.45
C ARG A 356 17.60 -7.05 18.26
N ALA A 357 18.12 -6.35 17.27
CA ALA A 357 19.56 -6.23 17.07
C ALA A 357 20.24 -5.30 18.11
N GLN A 358 19.47 -4.39 18.71
CA GLN A 358 19.96 -3.44 19.71
C GLN A 358 19.74 -3.90 21.16
N ASN A 359 18.65 -4.60 21.43
CA ASN A 359 18.25 -5.05 22.76
C ASN A 359 18.38 -6.57 22.87
N HIS A 360 19.22 -7.00 23.77
CA HIS A 360 19.50 -8.42 24.10
C HIS A 360 18.48 -8.98 25.08
#